data_ee39b006be45ea346e1e9f113a6aae6f
#
_entry.id   ee39b006be45ea346e1e9f113a6aae6f
#
_cell.length_a   1.000
_cell.length_b   1.000
_cell.length_c   1.000
_cell.angle_alpha   90.00
_cell.angle_beta   90.00
_cell.angle_gamma   90.00
#
_symmetry.space_group_name_H-M   'P 1'
#
loop_
_entity.id
_entity.type
_entity.pdbx_description
1 polymer ?
#
loop_
_entity_poly.entity_id
_entity_poly.type
_entity_poly.pdbx_seq_one_letter_code
_entity_poly.pdbx_strand_id
1 'polypeptide(L)'
;MEDFGKLVLRLTLGILVLLHGIAKIKSGIGFLTPMVTGLGLPPWFAYGVYLGEVLGPVMVILGLFGRTGAFLIFANMLFAVALVHRPELLAMGKQGGYALELQAMFLFTALALVFMHPGRYAMTKRY
;
A
#
# COMPACT_ATOMS: atom_id res chain seq x y z
N MET A 1 4.19 -21.16 14.62
CA MET A 1 4.83 -20.90 13.33
C MET A 1 4.02 -20.01 12.41
N GLU A 2 2.71 -20.24 12.31
CA GLU A 2 1.87 -19.38 11.49
C GLU A 2 1.87 -17.93 11.96
N ASP A 3 1.84 -17.72 13.28
CA ASP A 3 1.85 -16.37 13.83
C ASP A 3 3.16 -15.63 13.50
N PHE A 4 4.28 -16.35 13.51
CA PHE A 4 5.55 -15.75 13.12
C PHE A 4 5.56 -15.43 11.63
N GLY A 5 5.02 -16.31 10.78
CA GLY A 5 4.89 -16.03 9.36
C GLY A 5 4.04 -14.80 9.07
N LYS A 6 2.94 -14.65 9.80
CA LYS A 6 2.08 -13.47 9.68
C LYS A 6 2.83 -12.21 10.07
N LEU A 7 3.62 -12.27 11.13
CA LEU A 7 4.45 -11.14 11.55
C LEU A 7 5.46 -10.76 10.46
N VAL A 8 6.12 -11.73 9.85
CA VAL A 8 7.07 -11.48 8.77
C VAL A 8 6.38 -10.78 7.60
N LEU A 9 5.20 -11.28 7.20
CA LEU A 9 4.45 -10.65 6.10
C LEU A 9 4.05 -9.21 6.42
N ARG A 10 3.57 -8.99 7.63
CA ARG A 10 3.16 -7.65 8.06
C ARG A 10 4.34 -6.68 8.07
N LEU A 11 5.47 -7.10 8.65
CA LEU A 11 6.66 -6.25 8.72
C LEU A 11 7.21 -5.97 7.33
N THR A 12 7.27 -6.98 6.48
CA THR A 12 7.80 -6.82 5.11
C THR A 12 6.95 -5.83 4.32
N LEU A 13 5.65 -6.07 4.26
CA LEU A 13 4.75 -5.19 3.52
C LEU A 13 4.77 -3.78 4.10
N GLY A 14 4.61 -3.68 5.43
CA GLY A 14 4.51 -2.39 6.10
C GLY A 14 5.77 -1.55 5.93
N ILE A 15 6.94 -2.15 6.14
CA ILE A 15 8.20 -1.40 6.02
C ILE A 15 8.42 -0.94 4.59
N LEU A 16 8.22 -1.82 3.61
CA LEU A 16 8.46 -1.46 2.22
C LEU A 16 7.49 -0.38 1.73
N VAL A 17 6.22 -0.48 2.08
CA VAL A 17 5.24 0.54 1.70
C VAL A 17 5.51 1.85 2.43
N LEU A 18 5.89 1.79 3.71
CA LEU A 18 6.21 2.99 4.48
C LEU A 18 7.38 3.76 3.89
N LEU A 19 8.39 3.05 3.37
CA LEU A 19 9.51 3.72 2.70
C LEU A 19 9.02 4.56 1.52
N HIS A 20 8.05 4.07 0.77
CA HIS A 20 7.44 4.84 -0.31
C HIS A 20 6.71 6.08 0.23
N GLY A 21 5.99 5.93 1.34
CA GLY A 21 5.29 7.04 1.97
C GLY A 21 6.24 8.11 2.49
N ILE A 22 7.35 7.70 3.11
CA ILE A 22 8.36 8.63 3.60
C ILE A 22 8.99 9.41 2.43
N ALA A 23 9.26 8.73 1.32
CA ALA A 23 9.78 9.39 0.14
C ALA A 23 8.83 10.46 -0.38
N LYS A 24 7.52 10.21 -0.34
CA LYS A 24 6.52 11.19 -0.76
C LYS A 24 6.42 12.36 0.20
N ILE A 25 6.60 12.14 1.50
CA ILE A 25 6.65 13.24 2.47
C ILE A 25 7.83 14.16 2.15
N LYS A 26 9.00 13.57 1.84
CA LYS A 26 10.20 14.36 1.55
C LYS A 26 10.11 15.13 0.24
N SER A 27 9.60 14.50 -0.81
CA SER A 27 9.52 15.11 -2.14
C SER A 27 8.20 15.82 -2.42
N GLY A 28 7.18 15.60 -1.57
CA GLY A 28 5.87 16.15 -1.77
C GLY A 28 5.02 15.33 -2.74
N ILE A 29 3.75 15.64 -2.82
CA ILE A 29 2.79 14.95 -3.68
C ILE A 29 2.28 15.83 -4.82
N GLY A 30 3.01 16.89 -5.13
CA GLY A 30 2.61 17.82 -6.19
C GLY A 30 2.42 17.16 -7.54
N PHE A 31 3.16 16.06 -7.81
CA PHE A 31 3.01 15.34 -9.07
C PHE A 31 1.66 14.61 -9.19
N LEU A 32 1.01 14.32 -8.06
CA LEU A 32 -0.29 13.62 -8.07
C LEU A 32 -1.47 14.58 -8.23
N THR A 33 -1.29 15.83 -7.84
CA THR A 33 -2.37 16.80 -7.87
C THR A 33 -3.00 16.97 -9.27
N PRO A 34 -2.20 17.15 -10.34
CA PRO A 34 -2.79 17.25 -11.68
C PRO A 34 -3.51 15.97 -12.11
N MET A 35 -3.02 14.81 -11.69
CA MET A 35 -3.65 13.54 -12.04
C MET A 35 -5.01 13.40 -11.38
N VAL A 36 -5.10 13.80 -10.12
CA VAL A 36 -6.34 13.75 -9.34
C VAL A 36 -7.36 14.73 -9.90
N THR A 37 -6.95 15.97 -10.16
CA THR A 37 -7.86 16.99 -10.70
C THR A 37 -8.30 16.67 -12.12
N GLY A 38 -7.47 15.98 -12.89
CA GLY A 38 -7.83 15.51 -14.22
C GLY A 38 -8.99 14.53 -14.23
N LEU A 39 -9.25 13.86 -13.09
CA LEU A 39 -10.39 12.96 -12.93
C LEU A 39 -11.62 13.66 -12.36
N GLY A 40 -11.56 14.98 -12.16
CA GLY A 40 -12.67 15.72 -11.58
C GLY A 40 -12.72 15.67 -10.07
N LEU A 41 -11.66 15.19 -9.41
CA LEU A 41 -11.60 15.10 -7.96
C LEU A 41 -10.94 16.36 -7.38
N PRO A 42 -11.26 16.71 -6.12
CA PRO A 42 -10.61 17.86 -5.47
C PRO A 42 -9.09 17.65 -5.32
N PRO A 43 -8.29 18.73 -5.38
CA PRO A 43 -6.82 18.60 -5.24
C PRO A 43 -6.40 17.96 -3.92
N TRP A 44 -7.11 18.18 -2.81
CA TRP A 44 -6.78 17.61 -1.52
C TRP A 44 -6.86 16.09 -1.53
N PHE A 45 -7.55 15.50 -2.49
CA PHE A 45 -7.66 14.05 -2.62
C PHE A 45 -6.29 13.39 -2.79
N ALA A 46 -5.31 14.12 -3.35
CA ALA A 46 -3.95 13.60 -3.49
C ALA A 46 -3.30 13.28 -2.13
N TYR A 47 -3.71 13.98 -1.07
CA TYR A 47 -3.21 13.68 0.27
C TYR A 47 -3.71 12.34 0.80
N GLY A 48 -4.71 11.76 0.19
CA GLY A 48 -5.19 10.43 0.54
C GLY A 48 -4.13 9.35 0.42
N VAL A 49 -3.09 9.59 -0.40
CA VAL A 49 -2.00 8.63 -0.55
C VAL A 49 -1.31 8.36 0.81
N TYR A 50 -1.28 9.36 1.68
CA TYR A 50 -0.65 9.18 2.99
C TYR A 50 -1.42 8.23 3.90
N LEU A 51 -2.74 8.10 3.70
CA LEU A 51 -3.50 7.08 4.43
C LEU A 51 -3.03 5.68 4.08
N GLY A 52 -2.73 5.43 2.80
CA GLY A 52 -2.30 4.12 2.35
C GLY A 52 -0.81 3.86 2.49
N GLU A 53 0.01 4.90 2.43
CA GLU A 53 1.47 4.71 2.41
C GLU A 53 2.17 5.15 3.69
N VAL A 54 1.46 5.77 4.64
CA VAL A 54 2.01 6.13 5.95
C VAL A 54 1.18 5.51 7.06
N LEU A 55 -0.09 5.86 7.15
CA LEU A 55 -0.94 5.34 8.22
C LEU A 55 -1.18 3.84 8.11
N GLY A 56 -1.53 3.35 6.92
CA GLY A 56 -1.76 1.92 6.70
C GLY A 56 -0.57 1.07 7.09
N PRO A 57 0.63 1.37 6.55
CA PRO A 57 1.83 0.61 6.92
C PRO A 57 2.15 0.61 8.41
N VAL A 58 2.01 1.76 9.08
CA VAL A 58 2.25 1.83 10.53
C VAL A 58 1.30 0.92 11.27
N MET A 59 0.01 0.92 10.91
CA MET A 59 -0.99 0.04 11.50
C MET A 59 -0.65 -1.44 11.28
N VAL A 60 -0.20 -1.79 10.09
CA VAL A 60 0.17 -3.17 9.75
C VAL A 60 1.42 -3.60 10.52
N ILE A 61 2.42 -2.74 10.60
CA ILE A 61 3.66 -3.04 11.33
C ILE A 61 3.37 -3.32 12.80
N LEU A 62 2.60 -2.45 13.43
CA LEU A 62 2.27 -2.57 14.85
C LEU A 62 1.20 -3.65 15.09
N GLY A 63 0.46 -4.02 14.06
CA GLY A 63 -0.69 -4.88 14.22
C GLY A 63 -1.86 -4.17 14.89
N LEU A 64 -1.87 -2.84 14.86
CA LEU A 64 -2.95 -2.04 15.43
C LEU A 64 -4.03 -1.87 14.36
N PHE A 65 -5.14 -2.58 14.52
CA PHE A 65 -6.17 -2.69 13.48
C PHE A 65 -5.54 -3.07 12.14
N GLY A 66 -4.71 -4.13 12.16
CA GLY A 66 -3.88 -4.50 11.01
C GLY A 66 -4.66 -4.79 9.75
N ARG A 67 -5.85 -5.39 9.87
CA ARG A 67 -6.69 -5.68 8.70
C ARG A 67 -7.19 -4.39 8.07
N THR A 68 -7.55 -3.39 8.87
CA THR A 68 -7.93 -2.08 8.37
C THR A 68 -6.74 -1.39 7.70
N GLY A 69 -5.57 -1.47 8.32
CA GLY A 69 -4.34 -0.92 7.72
C GLY A 69 -4.01 -1.57 6.38
N ALA A 70 -4.17 -2.89 6.30
CA ALA A 70 -3.95 -3.62 5.05
C ALA A 70 -4.95 -3.17 3.97
N PHE A 71 -6.19 -2.92 4.35
CA PHE A 71 -7.20 -2.42 3.43
C PHE A 71 -6.81 -1.03 2.88
N LEU A 72 -6.28 -0.16 3.74
CA LEU A 72 -5.80 1.15 3.30
C LEU A 72 -4.68 1.02 2.27
N ILE A 73 -3.75 0.10 2.50
CA ILE A 73 -2.67 -0.17 1.53
C ILE A 73 -3.25 -0.69 0.23
N PHE A 74 -4.17 -1.65 0.31
CA PHE A 74 -4.79 -2.24 -0.86
C PHE A 74 -5.51 -1.19 -1.71
N ALA A 75 -6.33 -0.34 -1.08
CA ALA A 75 -7.06 0.72 -1.77
C ALA A 75 -6.10 1.72 -2.41
N ASN A 76 -5.02 2.08 -1.71
CA ASN A 76 -4.01 2.98 -2.24
C ASN A 76 -3.31 2.39 -3.47
N MET A 77 -2.99 1.10 -3.43
CA MET A 77 -2.34 0.45 -4.57
C MET A 77 -3.26 0.38 -5.79
N LEU A 78 -4.55 0.08 -5.59
CA LEU A 78 -5.52 0.11 -6.69
C LEU A 78 -5.58 1.49 -7.32
N PHE A 79 -5.64 2.52 -6.49
CA PHE A 79 -5.72 3.89 -6.97
C PHE A 79 -4.45 4.29 -7.72
N ALA A 80 -3.30 3.91 -7.18
CA ALA A 80 -2.01 4.20 -7.80
C ALA A 80 -1.87 3.54 -9.17
N VAL A 81 -2.28 2.28 -9.30
CA VAL A 81 -2.23 1.57 -10.58
C VAL A 81 -3.16 2.23 -11.58
N ALA A 82 -4.36 2.61 -11.15
CA ALA A 82 -5.32 3.24 -12.04
C ALA A 82 -4.89 4.63 -12.51
N LEU A 83 -4.25 5.41 -11.62
CA LEU A 83 -3.88 6.80 -11.93
C LEU A 83 -2.53 6.92 -12.62
N VAL A 84 -1.52 6.26 -12.07
CA VAL A 84 -0.11 6.51 -12.44
C VAL A 84 0.41 5.44 -13.39
N HIS A 85 0.03 4.18 -13.16
CA HIS A 85 0.62 3.04 -13.84
C HIS A 85 -0.28 2.40 -14.90
N ARG A 86 -1.39 3.06 -15.26
CA ARG A 86 -2.31 2.50 -16.25
C ARG A 86 -1.63 2.06 -17.55
N PRO A 87 -0.72 2.84 -18.14
CA PRO A 87 -0.06 2.43 -19.37
C PRO A 87 0.79 1.17 -19.23
N GLU A 88 1.17 0.80 -18.01
CA GLU A 88 2.06 -0.32 -17.73
C GLU A 88 1.35 -1.61 -17.39
N LEU A 89 -0.01 -1.61 -17.38
CA LEU A 89 -0.78 -2.76 -16.92
C LEU A 89 -0.44 -4.05 -17.63
N LEU A 90 -0.14 -3.99 -18.92
CA LEU A 90 0.19 -5.16 -19.73
C LEU A 90 1.64 -5.17 -20.19
N ALA A 91 2.46 -4.25 -19.68
CA ALA A 91 3.85 -4.12 -20.12
C ALA A 91 4.77 -5.04 -19.33
N MET A 92 5.91 -5.39 -19.95
CA MET A 92 6.97 -6.14 -19.30
C MET A 92 8.09 -5.19 -18.88
N GLY A 93 8.69 -5.46 -17.74
CA GLY A 93 9.82 -4.68 -17.27
C GLY A 93 11.10 -5.03 -18.02
N LYS A 94 12.09 -4.16 -17.91
CA LYS A 94 13.37 -4.32 -18.61
C LYS A 94 14.15 -5.56 -18.14
N GLN A 95 13.87 -6.04 -16.95
CA GLN A 95 14.57 -7.17 -16.36
C GLN A 95 13.83 -8.50 -16.52
N GLY A 96 12.88 -8.56 -17.43
CA GLY A 96 12.17 -9.77 -17.76
C GLY A 96 10.90 -10.05 -16.96
N GLY A 97 10.62 -9.24 -15.93
CA GLY A 97 9.40 -9.38 -15.14
C GLY A 97 8.29 -8.46 -15.63
N TYR A 98 7.14 -8.57 -14.98
CA TYR A 98 6.03 -7.66 -15.24
C TYR A 98 6.40 -6.25 -14.75
N ALA A 99 6.07 -5.22 -15.53
CA ALA A 99 6.45 -3.83 -15.20
C ALA A 99 5.91 -3.38 -13.86
N LEU A 100 4.74 -3.85 -13.46
CA LEU A 100 4.09 -3.51 -12.18
C LEU A 100 4.26 -4.60 -11.12
N GLU A 101 5.30 -5.45 -11.23
CA GLU A 101 5.41 -6.58 -10.30
C GLU A 101 5.50 -6.14 -8.84
N LEU A 102 6.20 -5.04 -8.53
CA LEU A 102 6.30 -4.54 -7.17
C LEU A 102 4.94 -4.09 -6.66
N GLN A 103 4.21 -3.31 -7.45
CA GLN A 103 2.88 -2.84 -7.09
C GLN A 103 1.91 -4.01 -6.96
N ALA A 104 2.02 -4.99 -7.83
CA ALA A 104 1.19 -6.19 -7.77
C ALA A 104 1.46 -6.98 -6.49
N MET A 105 2.72 -7.13 -6.10
CA MET A 105 3.07 -7.81 -4.85
C MET A 105 2.49 -7.08 -3.65
N PHE A 106 2.60 -5.75 -3.61
CA PHE A 106 2.02 -4.96 -2.53
C PHE A 106 0.50 -5.11 -2.49
N LEU A 107 -0.14 -5.03 -3.67
CA LEU A 107 -1.59 -5.11 -3.78
C LEU A 107 -2.11 -6.44 -3.25
N PHE A 108 -1.57 -7.54 -3.76
CA PHE A 108 -2.08 -8.87 -3.41
C PHE A 108 -1.67 -9.30 -2.01
N THR A 109 -0.50 -8.88 -1.53
CA THR A 109 -0.11 -9.13 -0.15
C THR A 109 -1.03 -8.39 0.81
N ALA A 110 -1.34 -7.14 0.52
CA ALA A 110 -2.28 -6.36 1.33
C ALA A 110 -3.66 -6.99 1.31
N LEU A 111 -4.12 -7.44 0.15
CA LEU A 111 -5.41 -8.12 0.03
C LEU A 111 -5.46 -9.37 0.89
N ALA A 112 -4.40 -10.18 0.86
CA ALA A 112 -4.32 -11.37 1.70
C ALA A 112 -4.41 -11.01 3.19
N LEU A 113 -3.70 -9.97 3.60
CA LEU A 113 -3.70 -9.54 5.00
C LEU A 113 -5.06 -9.00 5.46
N VAL A 114 -5.88 -8.47 4.55
CA VAL A 114 -7.25 -8.06 4.87
C VAL A 114 -8.07 -9.24 5.37
N PHE A 115 -7.85 -10.41 4.78
CA PHE A 115 -8.63 -11.60 5.11
C PHE A 115 -7.97 -12.51 6.16
N MET A 116 -6.72 -12.24 6.54
CA MET A 116 -5.99 -13.06 7.50
C MET A 116 -6.10 -12.49 8.90
N HIS A 117 -6.16 -13.38 9.89
CA HIS A 117 -5.98 -12.97 11.28
C HIS A 117 -4.57 -12.38 11.42
N PRO A 118 -4.40 -11.24 12.12
CA PRO A 118 -3.07 -10.58 12.18
C PRO A 118 -2.01 -11.37 12.95
N GLY A 119 -2.39 -12.43 13.68
CA GLY A 119 -1.46 -13.22 14.46
C GLY A 119 -1.35 -12.74 15.89
N ARG A 120 -0.71 -13.54 16.74
CA ARG A 120 -0.63 -13.23 18.18
C ARG A 120 0.32 -12.08 18.50
N TYR A 121 1.18 -11.71 17.57
CA TYR A 121 2.14 -10.61 17.78
C TYR A 121 1.55 -9.25 17.42
N ALA A 122 0.25 -9.18 17.17
CA ALA A 122 -0.43 -7.95 16.84
C ALA A 122 -0.99 -7.28 18.08
N MET A 123 -1.01 -5.94 18.09
CA MET A 123 -1.59 -5.19 19.20
C MET A 123 -3.11 -5.32 19.22
N THR A 124 -3.75 -5.37 18.07
CA THR A 124 -5.18 -5.59 17.92
C THR A 124 -5.41 -6.82 17.08
N LYS A 125 -6.19 -7.78 17.58
CA LYS A 125 -6.35 -9.08 16.92
C LYS A 125 -7.63 -9.22 16.12
N ARG A 126 -8.46 -8.20 16.08
CA ARG A 126 -9.77 -8.24 15.45
C ARG A 126 -9.79 -7.56 14.07
N TYR A 127 -9.31 -6.38 14.01
CA TYR A 127 -9.42 -5.54 12.84
C TYR A 127 -8.06 -5.24 12.24
#